data_39200124ac4cb8ff2e1ae5f425fdeba5
#
_entry.id   39200124ac4cb8ff2e1ae5f425fdeba5
#
_cell.length_a   1.000
_cell.length_b   1.000
_cell.length_c   1.000
_cell.angle_alpha   90.00
_cell.angle_beta   90.00
_cell.angle_gamma   90.00
#
_symmetry.space_group_name_H-M   'P 1'
#
loop_
_entity.id
_entity.type
_entity.pdbx_description
1 polymer ?
#
loop_
_entity_poly.entity_id
_entity_poly.type
_entity_poly.pdbx_seq_one_letter_code
_entity_poly.pdbx_strand_id
1 'polypeptide(L)'
;VLNGDTAEEVWNLCNDKLQHDDSMTVRGLIEQSNVAFIGTTDDPIDDLAWHKKIKEDPSIKFTVAPSFRPDKALNIQKPGFVEYMGKLAQAVGKEKLECINCVTDALTQRIEFFAEMGCRASDHGLDYVPYREATKEEVNAIYQKAMAGEAVTAEETEKYQTYILIHLGKQYHRLGIAMQIHYNCLRGVNRKMNALLGPDTGYDMINTAT
;
A
#
# COMPACT_ATOMS: atom_id res chain seq x y z
N VAL A 1 -32.38 8.99 -20.45
CA VAL A 1 -31.89 7.59 -20.35
C VAL A 1 -30.89 7.37 -21.47
N LEU A 2 -29.73 6.83 -21.18
CA LEU A 2 -28.70 6.52 -22.17
C LEU A 2 -29.13 5.31 -23.04
N ASN A 3 -29.20 5.52 -24.34
CA ASN A 3 -29.46 4.49 -25.34
C ASN A 3 -28.84 4.90 -26.68
N GLY A 4 -29.04 4.13 -27.77
CA GLY A 4 -28.48 4.44 -29.08
C GLY A 4 -28.91 5.78 -29.66
N ASP A 5 -30.13 6.21 -29.39
CA ASP A 5 -30.68 7.46 -29.92
C ASP A 5 -30.21 8.70 -29.14
N THR A 6 -29.88 8.52 -27.86
CA THR A 6 -29.46 9.62 -26.95
C THR A 6 -27.97 9.62 -26.62
N ALA A 7 -27.20 8.72 -27.20
CA ALA A 7 -25.77 8.55 -26.85
C ALA A 7 -24.96 9.84 -27.15
N GLU A 8 -25.18 10.46 -28.32
CA GLU A 8 -24.45 11.67 -28.71
C GLU A 8 -24.85 12.88 -27.86
N GLU A 9 -26.13 13.05 -27.55
CA GLU A 9 -26.63 14.12 -26.69
C GLU A 9 -26.02 13.98 -25.28
N VAL A 10 -26.02 12.78 -24.70
CA VAL A 10 -25.44 12.52 -23.38
C VAL A 10 -23.92 12.72 -23.37
N TRP A 11 -23.23 12.29 -24.41
CA TRP A 11 -21.80 12.53 -24.60
C TRP A 11 -21.47 14.03 -24.60
N ASN A 12 -22.18 14.81 -25.38
CA ASN A 12 -21.96 16.26 -25.48
C ASN A 12 -22.28 16.95 -24.14
N LEU A 13 -23.37 16.59 -23.48
CA LEU A 13 -23.73 17.10 -22.16
C LEU A 13 -22.66 16.77 -21.10
N CYS A 14 -22.14 15.54 -21.08
CA CYS A 14 -21.09 15.16 -20.15
C CYS A 14 -19.79 15.93 -20.41
N ASN A 15 -19.38 16.06 -21.67
CA ASN A 15 -18.19 16.81 -22.02
C ASN A 15 -18.31 18.30 -21.68
N ASP A 16 -19.44 18.93 -21.94
CA ASP A 16 -19.68 20.30 -21.56
C ASP A 16 -19.58 20.52 -20.05
N LYS A 17 -20.23 19.66 -19.27
CA LYS A 17 -20.15 19.71 -17.81
C LYS A 17 -18.74 19.49 -17.27
N LEU A 18 -18.02 18.49 -17.78
CA LEU A 18 -16.64 18.20 -17.35
C LEU A 18 -15.66 19.33 -17.68
N GLN A 19 -15.93 20.10 -18.73
CA GLN A 19 -15.05 21.18 -19.18
C GLN A 19 -15.40 22.55 -18.58
N HIS A 20 -16.66 22.82 -18.24
CA HIS A 20 -17.13 24.16 -17.91
C HIS A 20 -17.84 24.28 -16.55
N ASP A 21 -18.10 23.15 -15.86
CA ASP A 21 -18.78 23.17 -14.56
C ASP A 21 -17.73 22.84 -13.44
N ASP A 22 -17.36 23.85 -12.66
CA ASP A 22 -16.40 23.71 -11.55
C ASP A 22 -16.82 22.63 -10.51
N SER A 23 -18.13 22.38 -10.41
CA SER A 23 -18.65 21.34 -9.53
C SER A 23 -18.32 19.92 -10.00
N MET A 24 -17.93 19.76 -11.26
CA MET A 24 -17.50 18.48 -11.86
C MET A 24 -16.00 18.24 -11.80
N THR A 25 -15.23 19.12 -11.17
CA THR A 25 -13.83 18.85 -10.82
C THR A 25 -13.75 17.73 -9.79
N VAL A 26 -12.57 17.09 -9.63
CA VAL A 26 -12.35 16.06 -8.61
C VAL A 26 -12.77 16.56 -7.22
N ARG A 27 -12.37 17.76 -6.84
CA ARG A 27 -12.76 18.40 -5.58
C ARG A 27 -14.27 18.62 -5.51
N GLY A 28 -14.88 19.17 -6.55
CA GLY A 28 -16.31 19.43 -6.60
C GLY A 28 -17.15 18.17 -6.45
N LEU A 29 -16.75 17.06 -7.09
CA LEU A 29 -17.41 15.75 -6.96
C LEU A 29 -17.29 15.18 -5.54
N ILE A 30 -16.15 15.32 -4.89
CA ILE A 30 -15.92 14.91 -3.51
C ILE A 30 -16.84 15.71 -2.56
N GLU A 31 -16.91 17.03 -2.74
CA GLU A 31 -17.73 17.92 -1.94
C GLU A 31 -19.25 17.65 -2.14
N GLN A 32 -19.71 17.49 -3.39
CA GLN A 32 -21.09 17.12 -3.69
C GLN A 32 -21.51 15.79 -3.05
N SER A 33 -20.56 14.86 -2.96
CA SER A 33 -20.79 13.53 -2.34
C SER A 33 -20.75 13.57 -0.81
N ASN A 34 -20.58 14.74 -0.18
CA ASN A 34 -20.44 14.92 1.26
C ASN A 34 -19.40 14.01 1.89
N VAL A 35 -18.27 13.80 1.21
CA VAL A 35 -17.18 13.00 1.73
C VAL A 35 -16.51 13.75 2.86
N ALA A 36 -16.44 13.14 4.03
CA ALA A 36 -15.79 13.72 5.22
C ALA A 36 -14.32 13.32 5.33
N PHE A 37 -13.97 12.10 4.87
CA PHE A 37 -12.64 11.53 5.01
C PHE A 37 -12.27 10.65 3.81
N ILE A 38 -11.03 10.78 3.35
CA ILE A 38 -10.43 9.96 2.30
C ILE A 38 -9.15 9.35 2.87
N GLY A 39 -9.07 8.02 2.91
CA GLY A 39 -7.83 7.27 3.14
C GLY A 39 -7.21 6.91 1.81
N THR A 40 -5.99 7.33 1.57
CA THR A 40 -5.20 6.91 0.41
C THR A 40 -4.42 5.63 0.75
N THR A 41 -3.79 5.01 -0.23
CA THR A 41 -2.92 3.84 -0.03
C THR A 41 -1.50 4.23 -0.41
N ASP A 42 -0.60 4.30 0.58
CA ASP A 42 0.72 4.87 0.41
C ASP A 42 1.82 3.93 0.89
N ASP A 43 2.91 3.92 0.15
CA ASP A 43 4.08 3.10 0.46
C ASP A 43 4.91 3.72 1.60
N PRO A 44 5.53 2.94 2.51
CA PRO A 44 6.43 3.46 3.55
C PRO A 44 7.50 4.46 3.09
N ILE A 45 7.95 4.38 1.83
CA ILE A 45 8.97 5.29 1.29
C ILE A 45 8.40 6.61 0.77
N ASP A 46 7.08 6.77 0.73
CA ASP A 46 6.42 7.98 0.21
C ASP A 46 6.71 9.19 1.12
N ASP A 47 7.03 10.33 0.52
CA ASP A 47 7.31 11.57 1.24
C ASP A 47 6.04 12.30 1.72
N LEU A 48 4.86 11.86 1.26
CA LEU A 48 3.54 12.42 1.58
C LEU A 48 3.42 13.92 1.27
N ALA A 49 4.20 14.44 0.31
CA ALA A 49 4.24 15.86 -0.02
C ALA A 49 2.86 16.41 -0.43
N TRP A 50 2.05 15.60 -1.12
CA TRP A 50 0.69 16.00 -1.51
C TRP A 50 -0.27 16.02 -0.33
N HIS A 51 -0.17 15.07 0.61
CA HIS A 51 -0.96 15.08 1.85
C HIS A 51 -0.69 16.33 2.66
N LYS A 52 0.58 16.74 2.76
CA LYS A 52 0.97 17.98 3.43
C LYS A 52 0.33 19.21 2.76
N LYS A 53 0.44 19.32 1.42
CA LYS A 53 -0.17 20.43 0.68
C LYS A 53 -1.69 20.48 0.85
N ILE A 54 -2.37 19.33 0.80
CA ILE A 54 -3.81 19.23 0.99
C ILE A 54 -4.20 19.68 2.42
N LYS A 55 -3.44 19.23 3.42
CA LYS A 55 -3.67 19.59 4.83
C LYS A 55 -3.48 21.09 5.10
N GLU A 56 -2.60 21.75 4.37
CA GLU A 56 -2.30 23.18 4.47
C GLU A 56 -3.27 24.07 3.68
N ASP A 57 -4.10 23.51 2.80
CA ASP A 57 -5.07 24.25 1.98
C ASP A 57 -6.39 24.46 2.75
N PRO A 58 -6.69 25.68 3.24
CA PRO A 58 -7.88 25.97 4.03
C PRO A 58 -9.18 25.89 3.20
N SER A 59 -9.09 25.82 1.88
CA SER A 59 -10.28 25.70 1.00
C SER A 59 -10.79 24.27 0.92
N ILE A 60 -10.03 23.27 1.38
CA ILE A 60 -10.44 21.85 1.41
C ILE A 60 -11.24 21.57 2.68
N LYS A 61 -12.46 21.04 2.50
CA LYS A 61 -13.43 20.83 3.60
C LYS A 61 -13.48 19.38 4.11
N PHE A 62 -12.73 18.48 3.48
CA PHE A 62 -12.64 17.07 3.84
C PHE A 62 -11.21 16.72 4.25
N THR A 63 -11.06 15.66 5.05
CA THR A 63 -9.75 15.18 5.47
C THR A 63 -9.21 14.19 4.44
N VAL A 64 -7.93 14.35 4.05
CA VAL A 64 -7.19 13.34 3.29
C VAL A 64 -6.02 12.88 4.16
N ALA A 65 -5.95 11.57 4.44
CA ALA A 65 -4.89 10.99 5.25
C ALA A 65 -4.31 9.74 4.59
N PRO A 66 -3.01 9.47 4.79
CA PRO A 66 -2.39 8.28 4.24
C PRO A 66 -2.83 7.02 4.98
N SER A 67 -2.86 5.88 4.29
CA SER A 67 -2.88 4.55 4.89
C SER A 67 -1.54 3.87 4.65
N PHE A 68 -0.99 3.23 5.67
CA PHE A 68 0.35 2.63 5.62
C PHE A 68 0.30 1.25 4.97
N ARG A 69 0.89 1.09 3.77
CA ARG A 69 0.90 -0.17 3.01
C ARG A 69 2.31 -0.71 2.77
N PRO A 70 2.86 -1.50 3.68
CA PRO A 70 4.24 -1.99 3.63
C PRO A 70 4.43 -3.28 2.82
N ASP A 71 3.57 -3.60 1.86
CA ASP A 71 3.59 -4.86 1.12
C ASP A 71 4.94 -5.16 0.47
N LYS A 72 5.64 -4.15 -0.05
CA LYS A 72 6.97 -4.35 -0.65
C LYS A 72 8.03 -4.72 0.37
N ALA A 73 7.88 -4.26 1.62
CA ALA A 73 8.76 -4.67 2.71
C ALA A 73 8.47 -6.09 3.19
N LEU A 74 7.24 -6.60 2.99
CA LEU A 74 6.84 -7.97 3.34
C LEU A 74 7.22 -8.99 2.27
N ASN A 75 7.30 -8.59 1.01
CA ASN A 75 7.46 -9.49 -0.14
C ASN A 75 8.93 -9.88 -0.40
N ILE A 76 9.61 -10.45 0.62
CA ILE A 76 11.03 -10.84 0.59
C ILE A 76 11.39 -11.77 -0.58
N GLN A 77 10.43 -12.58 -1.03
CA GLN A 77 10.59 -13.55 -2.11
C GLN A 77 10.45 -12.93 -3.51
N LYS A 78 9.98 -11.69 -3.61
CA LYS A 78 9.69 -11.08 -4.92
C LYS A 78 10.91 -10.34 -5.50
N PRO A 79 11.06 -10.31 -6.84
CA PRO A 79 12.04 -9.46 -7.48
C PRO A 79 11.91 -8.00 -7.03
N GLY A 80 13.03 -7.30 -6.89
CA GLY A 80 13.05 -5.89 -6.46
C GLY A 80 13.08 -5.67 -4.95
N PHE A 81 13.02 -6.73 -4.12
CA PHE A 81 13.08 -6.59 -2.66
C PHE A 81 14.35 -5.87 -2.19
N VAL A 82 15.53 -6.27 -2.70
CA VAL A 82 16.81 -5.66 -2.33
C VAL A 82 16.86 -4.18 -2.69
N GLU A 83 16.39 -3.82 -3.90
CA GLU A 83 16.28 -2.42 -4.33
C GLU A 83 15.33 -1.62 -3.43
N TYR A 84 14.19 -2.22 -3.07
CA TYR A 84 13.24 -1.59 -2.18
C TYR A 84 13.82 -1.35 -0.77
N MET A 85 14.58 -2.30 -0.21
CA MET A 85 15.27 -2.10 1.07
C MET A 85 16.27 -0.93 1.01
N GLY A 86 16.93 -0.72 -0.13
CA GLY A 86 17.76 0.46 -0.36
C GLY A 86 16.95 1.77 -0.31
N LYS A 87 15.80 1.81 -0.97
CA LYS A 87 14.89 2.98 -0.94
C LYS A 87 14.34 3.24 0.47
N LEU A 88 13.99 2.18 1.20
CA LEU A 88 13.53 2.29 2.59
C LEU A 88 14.64 2.83 3.50
N ALA A 89 15.89 2.40 3.30
CA ALA A 89 17.05 2.94 4.01
C ALA A 89 17.18 4.46 3.78
N GLN A 90 17.13 4.88 2.50
CA GLN A 90 17.20 6.30 2.13
C GLN A 90 16.07 7.13 2.77
N ALA A 91 14.84 6.59 2.79
CA ALA A 91 13.67 7.26 3.39
C ALA A 91 13.82 7.53 4.90
N VAL A 92 14.74 6.80 5.58
CA VAL A 92 15.06 7.01 7.00
C VAL A 92 16.48 7.57 7.21
N GLY A 93 17.11 8.12 6.17
CA GLY A 93 18.41 8.76 6.23
C GLY A 93 19.58 7.79 6.49
N LYS A 94 19.43 6.52 6.10
CA LYS A 94 20.47 5.47 6.20
C LYS A 94 20.99 5.08 4.84
N GLU A 95 22.23 4.64 4.77
CA GLU A 95 22.82 4.12 3.54
C GLU A 95 22.26 2.73 3.20
N LYS A 96 22.12 1.87 4.22
CA LYS A 96 21.60 0.50 4.10
C LYS A 96 20.94 0.02 5.38
N LEU A 97 20.11 -1.01 5.26
CA LEU A 97 19.53 -1.74 6.38
C LEU A 97 20.28 -3.07 6.54
N GLU A 98 21.23 -3.10 7.46
CA GLU A 98 22.16 -4.23 7.58
C GLU A 98 21.59 -5.46 8.27
N CYS A 99 20.49 -5.32 8.99
CA CYS A 99 19.91 -6.40 9.78
C CYS A 99 18.40 -6.24 9.94
N ILE A 100 17.74 -7.30 10.40
CA ILE A 100 16.29 -7.30 10.60
C ILE A 100 15.83 -6.20 11.59
N ASN A 101 16.62 -5.88 12.62
CA ASN A 101 16.31 -4.75 13.49
C ASN A 101 16.34 -3.42 12.74
N CYS A 102 17.30 -3.26 11.82
CA CYS A 102 17.37 -2.05 11.01
C CYS A 102 16.11 -1.88 10.16
N VAL A 103 15.54 -2.99 9.67
CA VAL A 103 14.26 -2.98 8.91
C VAL A 103 13.10 -2.61 9.81
N THR A 104 12.97 -3.25 10.99
CA THR A 104 11.89 -2.95 11.93
C THR A 104 11.95 -1.52 12.46
N ASP A 105 13.15 -1.00 12.72
CA ASP A 105 13.36 0.39 13.15
C ASP A 105 13.00 1.37 12.04
N ALA A 106 13.38 1.08 10.80
CA ALA A 106 13.01 1.89 9.64
C ALA A 106 11.49 1.93 9.44
N LEU A 107 10.81 0.79 9.49
CA LEU A 107 9.36 0.72 9.40
C LEU A 107 8.68 1.45 10.57
N THR A 108 9.22 1.36 11.78
CA THR A 108 8.73 2.12 12.95
C THR A 108 8.82 3.62 12.72
N GLN A 109 9.96 4.10 12.26
CA GLN A 109 10.16 5.52 11.92
C GLN A 109 9.16 5.99 10.84
N ARG A 110 8.96 5.15 9.81
CA ARG A 110 8.03 5.52 8.73
C ARG A 110 6.58 5.54 9.18
N ILE A 111 6.16 4.59 10.01
CA ILE A 111 4.77 4.60 10.50
C ILE A 111 4.51 5.74 11.48
N GLU A 112 5.51 6.16 12.28
CA GLU A 112 5.42 7.36 13.12
C GLU A 112 5.21 8.61 12.25
N PHE A 113 6.00 8.77 11.20
CA PHE A 113 5.82 9.86 10.22
C PHE A 113 4.41 9.85 9.59
N PHE A 114 3.89 8.66 9.22
CA PHE A 114 2.54 8.54 8.70
C PHE A 114 1.47 8.92 9.74
N ALA A 115 1.69 8.54 11.00
CA ALA A 115 0.79 8.90 12.11
C ALA A 115 0.72 10.42 12.31
N GLU A 116 1.85 11.14 12.21
CA GLU A 116 1.94 12.61 12.26
C GLU A 116 1.17 13.26 11.10
N MET A 117 1.16 12.61 9.94
CA MET A 117 0.41 13.04 8.76
C MET A 117 -1.10 12.70 8.84
N GLY A 118 -1.54 12.03 9.90
CA GLY A 118 -2.94 11.74 10.16
C GLY A 118 -3.37 10.30 9.82
N CYS A 119 -2.44 9.40 9.55
CA CYS A 119 -2.73 7.99 9.31
C CYS A 119 -3.52 7.38 10.47
N ARG A 120 -4.60 6.65 10.15
CA ARG A 120 -5.47 5.97 11.12
C ARG A 120 -5.71 4.50 10.78
N ALA A 121 -5.27 4.06 9.60
CA ALA A 121 -5.37 2.67 9.16
C ALA A 121 -4.10 2.25 8.44
N SER A 122 -3.76 0.97 8.56
CA SER A 122 -2.85 0.31 7.63
C SER A 122 -3.64 -0.42 6.56
N ASP A 123 -2.96 -0.77 5.47
CA ASP A 123 -3.51 -1.56 4.39
C ASP A 123 -2.48 -2.63 3.99
N HIS A 124 -2.89 -3.90 4.04
CA HIS A 124 -2.03 -5.04 3.70
C HIS A 124 -2.71 -5.90 2.66
N GLY A 125 -2.04 -6.15 1.52
CA GLY A 125 -2.52 -7.05 0.48
C GLY A 125 -1.75 -8.37 0.51
N LEU A 126 -2.32 -9.42 1.11
CA LEU A 126 -1.70 -10.71 1.32
C LEU A 126 -2.35 -11.79 0.44
N ASP A 127 -1.54 -12.67 -0.16
CA ASP A 127 -2.05 -13.83 -0.89
C ASP A 127 -2.83 -14.77 0.05
N TYR A 128 -2.38 -14.92 1.29
CA TYR A 128 -3.02 -15.55 2.45
C TYR A 128 -2.40 -14.94 3.72
N VAL A 129 -2.98 -15.18 4.89
CA VAL A 129 -2.42 -14.70 6.16
C VAL A 129 -1.30 -15.65 6.61
N PRO A 130 -0.02 -15.27 6.51
CA PRO A 130 1.09 -16.13 6.92
C PRO A 130 1.16 -16.20 8.44
N TYR A 131 1.39 -17.40 8.99
CA TYR A 131 1.72 -17.57 10.38
C TYR A 131 2.72 -18.70 10.57
N ARG A 132 3.97 -18.34 10.84
CA ARG A 132 5.05 -19.25 11.19
C ARG A 132 6.03 -18.56 12.11
N GLU A 133 6.05 -19.00 13.37
CA GLU A 133 6.96 -18.44 14.36
C GLU A 133 8.43 -18.75 14.02
N ALA A 134 9.29 -17.80 14.31
CA ALA A 134 10.73 -17.92 14.17
C ALA A 134 11.44 -17.01 15.16
N THR A 135 12.65 -17.39 15.54
CA THR A 135 13.49 -16.54 16.36
C THR A 135 14.00 -15.35 15.53
N LYS A 136 14.40 -14.30 16.21
CA LYS A 136 14.99 -13.11 15.57
C LYS A 136 16.25 -13.48 14.77
N GLU A 137 17.05 -14.39 15.29
CA GLU A 137 18.28 -14.88 14.66
C GLU A 137 17.99 -15.61 13.35
N GLU A 138 16.96 -16.48 13.33
CA GLU A 138 16.49 -17.16 12.11
C GLU A 138 16.00 -16.15 11.07
N VAL A 139 15.15 -15.20 11.48
CA VAL A 139 14.62 -14.18 10.56
C VAL A 139 15.74 -13.28 10.04
N ASN A 140 16.73 -12.96 10.87
CA ASN A 140 17.89 -12.19 10.42
C ASN A 140 18.72 -12.96 9.38
N ALA A 141 18.93 -14.27 9.57
CA ALA A 141 19.62 -15.11 8.60
C ALA A 141 18.87 -15.17 7.25
N ILE A 142 17.53 -15.28 7.29
CA ILE A 142 16.66 -15.25 6.11
C ILE A 142 16.79 -13.89 5.40
N TYR A 143 16.77 -12.80 6.13
CA TYR A 143 16.94 -11.45 5.59
C TYR A 143 18.32 -11.30 4.90
N GLN A 144 19.41 -11.74 5.56
CA GLN A 144 20.75 -11.68 4.98
C GLN A 144 20.86 -12.48 3.67
N LYS A 145 20.27 -13.68 3.67
CA LYS A 145 20.20 -14.55 2.46
C LYS A 145 19.52 -13.80 1.30
N ALA A 146 18.36 -13.18 1.55
CA ALA A 146 17.65 -12.41 0.52
C ALA A 146 18.46 -11.19 0.04
N MET A 147 19.12 -10.47 0.96
CA MET A 147 19.95 -9.31 0.64
C MET A 147 21.21 -9.70 -0.15
N ALA A 148 21.69 -10.94 -0.03
CA ALA A 148 22.74 -11.49 -0.89
C ALA A 148 22.24 -11.90 -2.29
N GLY A 149 20.95 -11.77 -2.58
CA GLY A 149 20.33 -12.17 -3.84
C GLY A 149 20.02 -13.66 -3.95
N GLU A 150 20.09 -14.39 -2.84
CA GLU A 150 19.77 -15.81 -2.80
C GLU A 150 18.24 -16.02 -2.68
N ALA A 151 17.74 -17.09 -3.32
CA ALA A 151 16.33 -17.43 -3.26
C ALA A 151 15.91 -17.89 -1.86
N VAL A 152 14.84 -17.33 -1.34
CA VAL A 152 14.20 -17.76 -0.09
C VAL A 152 13.11 -18.78 -0.36
N THR A 153 12.93 -19.75 0.53
CA THR A 153 11.88 -20.76 0.44
C THR A 153 10.52 -20.18 0.89
N ALA A 154 9.43 -20.91 0.63
CA ALA A 154 8.11 -20.52 1.12
C ALA A 154 8.08 -20.45 2.66
N GLU A 155 8.70 -21.42 3.34
CA GLU A 155 8.78 -21.43 4.81
C GLU A 155 9.57 -20.23 5.35
N GLU A 156 10.71 -19.90 4.74
CA GLU A 156 11.50 -18.72 5.11
C GLU A 156 10.72 -17.43 4.88
N THR A 157 9.95 -17.36 3.78
CA THR A 157 9.07 -16.23 3.49
C THR A 157 8.01 -16.05 4.57
N GLU A 158 7.32 -17.13 4.97
CA GLU A 158 6.32 -17.08 6.04
C GLU A 158 6.92 -16.63 7.37
N LYS A 159 8.10 -17.15 7.75
CA LYS A 159 8.83 -16.75 8.96
C LYS A 159 9.12 -15.24 8.96
N TYR A 160 9.66 -14.74 7.87
CA TYR A 160 9.96 -13.31 7.72
C TYR A 160 8.69 -12.45 7.78
N GLN A 161 7.67 -12.80 7.01
CA GLN A 161 6.41 -12.06 6.96
C GLN A 161 5.71 -12.04 8.32
N THR A 162 5.64 -13.18 9.00
CA THR A 162 5.06 -13.28 10.35
C THR A 162 5.77 -12.34 11.31
N TYR A 163 7.11 -12.35 11.32
CA TYR A 163 7.91 -11.50 12.21
C TYR A 163 7.63 -10.01 11.98
N ILE A 164 7.63 -9.58 10.71
CA ILE A 164 7.36 -8.18 10.36
C ILE A 164 5.91 -7.79 10.68
N LEU A 165 4.93 -8.63 10.34
CA LEU A 165 3.50 -8.34 10.62
C LEU A 165 3.22 -8.22 12.11
N ILE A 166 3.82 -9.07 12.95
CA ILE A 166 3.70 -8.99 14.42
C ILE A 166 4.34 -7.69 14.92
N HIS A 167 5.53 -7.33 14.42
CA HIS A 167 6.18 -6.06 14.77
C HIS A 167 5.28 -4.87 14.41
N LEU A 168 4.78 -4.82 13.17
CA LEU A 168 3.88 -3.75 12.70
C LEU A 168 2.59 -3.69 13.52
N GLY A 169 1.96 -4.83 13.82
CA GLY A 169 0.76 -4.88 14.66
C GLY A 169 0.97 -4.27 16.04
N LYS A 170 2.15 -4.48 16.65
CA LYS A 170 2.52 -3.83 17.92
C LYS A 170 2.66 -2.31 17.76
N GLN A 171 3.24 -1.84 16.63
CA GLN A 171 3.35 -0.39 16.37
C GLN A 171 1.98 0.23 16.07
N TYR A 172 1.13 -0.44 15.30
CA TYR A 172 -0.23 0.01 15.05
C TYR A 172 -1.03 0.16 16.35
N HIS A 173 -0.95 -0.84 17.24
CA HIS A 173 -1.58 -0.77 18.56
C HIS A 173 -1.07 0.43 19.38
N ARG A 174 0.26 0.62 19.42
CA ARG A 174 0.90 1.73 20.15
C ARG A 174 0.43 3.11 19.65
N LEU A 175 0.22 3.25 18.34
CA LEU A 175 -0.13 4.50 17.68
C LEU A 175 -1.65 4.69 17.47
N GLY A 176 -2.48 3.74 17.88
CA GLY A 176 -3.93 3.78 17.67
C GLY A 176 -4.34 3.70 16.20
N ILE A 177 -3.59 2.95 15.40
CA ILE A 177 -3.85 2.73 13.97
C ILE A 177 -4.58 1.39 13.82
N ALA A 178 -5.69 1.38 13.07
CA ALA A 178 -6.41 0.15 12.75
C ALA A 178 -5.60 -0.69 11.74
N MET A 179 -5.34 -1.97 12.06
CA MET A 179 -4.71 -2.90 11.13
C MET A 179 -5.75 -3.49 10.19
N GLN A 180 -5.70 -3.09 8.92
CA GLN A 180 -6.58 -3.62 7.87
C GLN A 180 -5.82 -4.64 7.05
N ILE A 181 -6.36 -5.85 6.92
CA ILE A 181 -5.75 -6.95 6.16
C ILE A 181 -6.69 -7.36 5.04
N HIS A 182 -6.25 -7.16 3.79
CA HIS A 182 -6.83 -7.76 2.60
C HIS A 182 -6.08 -9.06 2.31
N TYR A 183 -6.76 -10.18 2.21
CA TYR A 183 -6.13 -11.48 2.02
C TYR A 183 -6.93 -12.38 1.08
N ASN A 184 -6.35 -13.52 0.72
CA ASN A 184 -6.93 -14.52 -0.17
C ASN A 184 -7.22 -13.98 -1.58
N CYS A 185 -6.29 -13.23 -2.14
CA CYS A 185 -6.34 -12.81 -3.55
C CYS A 185 -5.30 -13.59 -4.37
N LEU A 186 -5.77 -14.36 -5.35
CA LEU A 186 -4.92 -15.00 -6.35
C LEU A 186 -4.80 -14.07 -7.57
N ARG A 187 -3.61 -13.51 -7.77
CA ARG A 187 -3.37 -12.47 -8.75
C ARG A 187 -3.13 -13.02 -10.16
N GLY A 188 -3.65 -12.30 -11.17
CA GLY A 188 -3.34 -12.52 -12.58
C GLY A 188 -3.61 -13.92 -13.11
N VAL A 189 -4.70 -14.58 -12.69
CA VAL A 189 -5.01 -15.98 -13.04
C VAL A 189 -5.20 -16.21 -14.53
N ASN A 190 -5.64 -15.22 -15.28
CA ASN A 190 -5.61 -15.27 -16.75
C ASN A 190 -4.21 -14.90 -17.25
N ARG A 191 -3.33 -15.89 -17.31
CA ARG A 191 -1.91 -15.68 -17.66
C ARG A 191 -1.72 -14.98 -19.00
N LYS A 192 -2.57 -15.29 -20.01
CA LYS A 192 -2.50 -14.68 -21.35
C LYS A 192 -2.78 -13.16 -21.27
N MET A 193 -3.85 -12.79 -20.58
CA MET A 193 -4.24 -11.37 -20.48
C MET A 193 -3.34 -10.62 -19.53
N ASN A 194 -2.87 -11.25 -18.44
CA ASN A 194 -1.90 -10.64 -17.55
C ASN A 194 -0.56 -10.36 -18.24
N ALA A 195 -0.11 -11.23 -19.16
CA ALA A 195 1.08 -11.00 -19.99
C ALA A 195 0.89 -9.85 -21.00
N LEU A 196 -0.35 -9.64 -21.48
CA LEU A 196 -0.66 -8.59 -22.45
C LEU A 196 -0.91 -7.23 -21.80
N LEU A 197 -1.65 -7.18 -20.70
CA LEU A 197 -2.15 -5.95 -20.07
C LEU A 197 -1.46 -5.61 -18.75
N GLY A 198 -0.70 -6.55 -18.17
CA GLY A 198 -0.06 -6.37 -16.88
C GLY A 198 -0.97 -6.71 -15.67
N PRO A 199 -0.47 -6.48 -14.46
CA PRO A 199 -1.22 -6.71 -13.22
C PRO A 199 -2.35 -5.68 -13.04
N ASP A 200 -3.25 -5.97 -12.11
CA ASP A 200 -4.35 -5.08 -11.67
C ASP A 200 -5.35 -4.70 -12.78
N THR A 201 -5.53 -5.60 -13.75
CA THR A 201 -6.42 -5.40 -14.92
C THR A 201 -7.68 -6.27 -14.88
N GLY A 202 -8.12 -6.69 -13.68
CA GLY A 202 -9.40 -7.38 -13.48
C GLY A 202 -9.34 -8.90 -13.62
N TYR A 203 -8.14 -9.49 -13.60
CA TYR A 203 -7.96 -10.95 -13.74
C TYR A 203 -7.54 -11.63 -12.44
N ASP A 204 -7.92 -11.06 -11.32
CA ASP A 204 -7.71 -11.65 -10.00
C ASP A 204 -8.91 -12.52 -9.60
N MET A 205 -8.70 -13.48 -8.73
CA MET A 205 -9.77 -14.31 -8.17
C MET A 205 -9.50 -14.63 -6.70
N ILE A 206 -10.50 -15.21 -6.04
CA ILE A 206 -10.38 -15.67 -4.67
C ILE A 206 -9.37 -16.81 -4.59
N ASN A 207 -8.39 -16.67 -3.69
CA ASN A 207 -7.48 -17.73 -3.30
C ASN A 207 -8.12 -18.53 -2.15
N THR A 208 -8.11 -19.85 -2.24
CA THR A 208 -8.62 -20.74 -1.18
C THR A 208 -7.50 -21.34 -0.33
N ALA A 209 -6.24 -20.93 -0.55
CA ALA A 209 -5.13 -21.29 0.31
C ALA A 209 -5.32 -20.64 1.68
N THR A 210 -5.30 -21.46 2.74
CA THR A 210 -5.37 -21.04 4.16
C THR A 210 -4.17 -21.57 4.90
#